data_f08399662fcbf579212cd307fc472822
#
_entry.id   f08399662fcbf579212cd307fc472822
#
_cell.length_a   1.000
_cell.length_b   1.000
_cell.length_c   1.000
_cell.angle_alpha   90.00
_cell.angle_beta   90.00
_cell.angle_gamma   90.00
#
_symmetry.space_group_name_H-M   'P 1'
#
loop_
_entity.id
_entity.type
_entity.pdbx_description
1 polymer ?
#
loop_
_entity_poly.entity_id
_entity_poly.type
_entity_poly.pdbx_seq_one_letter_code
_entity_poly.pdbx_strand_id
1 'polypeptide(L)'
;ILSSRHMNEIYIIEHTDSNTDAAGSIGGIYNKGGDFLYRWGNPRNYGMNASQKLFNPHGVNWIESNSPGEGNILVFNNDFFADSLSAVVEIIPPINDFGDYLFDNTYGPETFHWVYQSNFYSGHQSGAYRLPNGNTLITSTRDRNIFEITPSNSIAWVYTGPLGTARALKYPFNYLTDNLLTGDFNNDSLLNVLDVVILINNILYNNSEQTYDLNNDQISNVIDIVILVNLIL
;
A
#
# COMPACT_ATOMS: atom_id res chain seq x y z
N ILE A 1 -7.65 -5.81 -5.43
CA ILE A 1 -7.65 -4.90 -6.58
C ILE A 1 -6.53 -5.27 -7.54
N LEU A 2 -6.76 -5.13 -8.84
CA LEU A 2 -5.76 -5.37 -9.88
C LEU A 2 -5.96 -4.42 -11.08
N SER A 3 -4.91 -4.19 -11.86
CA SER A 3 -4.96 -3.46 -13.12
C SER A 3 -4.73 -4.40 -14.30
N SER A 4 -5.50 -4.22 -15.36
CA SER A 4 -5.33 -4.94 -16.63
C SER A 4 -4.88 -3.98 -17.71
N ARG A 5 -3.61 -4.06 -18.07
CA ARG A 5 -3.00 -3.19 -19.06
C ARG A 5 -3.73 -3.21 -20.41
N HIS A 6 -3.99 -4.38 -20.93
CA HIS A 6 -4.58 -4.53 -22.27
C HIS A 6 -6.09 -4.29 -22.32
N MET A 7 -6.78 -4.45 -21.20
CA MET A 7 -8.19 -4.11 -21.09
C MET A 7 -8.42 -2.63 -20.80
N ASN A 8 -7.36 -1.91 -20.37
CA ASN A 8 -7.45 -0.52 -19.95
C ASN A 8 -8.41 -0.31 -18.77
N GLU A 9 -8.38 -1.23 -17.82
CA GLU A 9 -9.28 -1.26 -16.67
C GLU A 9 -8.55 -1.63 -15.39
N ILE A 10 -9.18 -1.28 -14.30
CA ILE A 10 -8.93 -1.83 -12.97
C ILE A 10 -10.13 -2.65 -12.53
N TYR A 11 -9.87 -3.64 -11.68
CA TYR A 11 -10.89 -4.56 -11.16
C TYR A 11 -10.76 -4.71 -9.65
N ILE A 12 -11.89 -4.72 -8.99
CA ILE A 12 -12.02 -5.22 -7.61
C ILE A 12 -12.85 -6.49 -7.71
N ILE A 13 -12.28 -7.58 -7.21
CA ILE A 13 -12.89 -8.91 -7.23
C ILE A 13 -13.21 -9.28 -5.79
N GLU A 14 -14.35 -9.91 -5.55
CA GLU A 14 -14.64 -10.44 -4.23
C GLU A 14 -13.60 -11.50 -3.86
N HIS A 15 -13.08 -11.42 -2.64
CA HIS A 15 -12.21 -12.43 -2.08
C HIS A 15 -13.02 -13.29 -1.09
N THR A 16 -13.11 -14.57 -1.37
CA THR A 16 -13.79 -15.54 -0.51
C THR A 16 -12.85 -16.68 -0.14
N ASP A 17 -13.02 -17.24 1.05
CA ASP A 17 -12.20 -18.35 1.57
C ASP A 17 -12.62 -19.71 1.01
N SER A 18 -13.78 -19.79 0.34
CA SER A 18 -14.29 -21.00 -0.29
C SER A 18 -13.84 -21.11 -1.75
N ASN A 19 -13.11 -22.16 -2.09
CA ASN A 19 -12.75 -22.44 -3.49
C ASN A 19 -13.97 -22.60 -4.39
N THR A 20 -15.09 -23.10 -3.86
CA THR A 20 -16.34 -23.27 -4.61
C THR A 20 -16.95 -21.92 -4.96
N ASP A 21 -17.03 -21.02 -3.99
CA ASP A 21 -17.54 -19.67 -4.20
C ASP A 21 -16.62 -18.87 -5.11
N ALA A 22 -15.30 -18.95 -4.90
CA ALA A 22 -14.31 -18.26 -5.72
C ALA A 22 -14.34 -18.68 -7.20
N ALA A 23 -14.76 -19.90 -7.48
CA ALA A 23 -14.92 -20.41 -8.86
C ALA A 23 -16.29 -20.06 -9.49
N GLY A 24 -17.20 -19.49 -8.71
CA GLY A 24 -18.57 -19.17 -9.10
C GLY A 24 -18.86 -17.68 -9.14
N SER A 25 -20.13 -17.36 -9.39
CA SER A 25 -20.66 -15.99 -9.44
C SER A 25 -21.64 -15.71 -8.30
N ILE A 26 -21.67 -16.56 -7.29
CA ILE A 26 -22.52 -16.46 -6.09
C ILE A 26 -21.73 -16.97 -4.88
N GLY A 27 -22.12 -16.55 -3.68
CA GLY A 27 -21.41 -16.84 -2.43
C GLY A 27 -20.46 -15.70 -2.05
N GLY A 28 -19.78 -15.83 -0.92
CA GLY A 28 -18.96 -14.78 -0.34
C GLY A 28 -19.78 -13.69 0.39
N ILE A 29 -19.11 -12.67 0.89
CA ILE A 29 -19.73 -11.62 1.71
C ILE A 29 -20.70 -10.75 0.89
N TYR A 30 -20.33 -10.46 -0.35
CA TYR A 30 -21.11 -9.63 -1.28
C TYR A 30 -21.97 -10.46 -2.25
N ASN A 31 -22.00 -11.77 -2.05
CA ASN A 31 -22.71 -12.73 -2.92
C ASN A 31 -22.33 -12.62 -4.41
N LYS A 32 -21.04 -12.44 -4.67
CA LYS A 32 -20.44 -12.35 -6.02
C LYS A 32 -19.50 -13.52 -6.33
N GLY A 33 -19.17 -14.34 -5.32
CA GLY A 33 -18.21 -15.42 -5.50
C GLY A 33 -16.83 -14.89 -5.91
N GLY A 34 -16.36 -15.26 -7.12
CA GLY A 34 -15.14 -14.74 -7.71
C GLY A 34 -15.34 -13.62 -8.74
N ASP A 35 -16.55 -13.08 -8.83
CA ASP A 35 -16.87 -12.04 -9.81
C ASP A 35 -16.44 -10.64 -9.38
N PHE A 36 -16.58 -9.71 -10.31
CA PHE A 36 -16.25 -8.30 -10.10
C PHE A 36 -17.24 -7.64 -9.13
N LEU A 37 -16.68 -7.00 -8.09
CA LEU A 37 -17.39 -6.02 -7.28
C LEU A 37 -17.39 -4.66 -7.98
N TYR A 38 -16.29 -4.35 -8.67
CA TYR A 38 -16.10 -3.09 -9.36
C TYR A 38 -15.15 -3.26 -10.54
N ARG A 39 -15.41 -2.51 -11.60
CA ARG A 39 -14.51 -2.37 -12.75
C ARG A 39 -14.57 -0.95 -13.27
N TRP A 40 -13.44 -0.40 -13.66
CA TRP A 40 -13.38 0.99 -14.10
C TRP A 40 -12.22 1.24 -15.06
N GLY A 41 -12.44 2.14 -16.01
CA GLY A 41 -11.42 2.60 -16.96
C GLY A 41 -11.86 2.54 -18.41
N ASN A 42 -12.43 1.42 -18.90
CA ASN A 42 -12.88 1.27 -20.26
C ASN A 42 -14.30 0.66 -20.37
N PRO A 43 -15.35 1.47 -20.31
CA PRO A 43 -16.72 0.97 -20.34
C PRO A 43 -17.09 0.19 -21.61
N ARG A 44 -16.35 0.35 -22.70
CA ARG A 44 -16.60 -0.38 -23.96
C ARG A 44 -16.42 -1.90 -23.81
N ASN A 45 -15.59 -2.34 -22.85
CA ASN A 45 -15.36 -3.77 -22.60
C ASN A 45 -16.59 -4.50 -22.06
N TYR A 46 -17.59 -3.76 -21.55
CA TYR A 46 -18.88 -4.32 -21.12
C TYR A 46 -20.07 -3.70 -21.85
N GLY A 47 -19.83 -3.25 -23.10
CA GLY A 47 -20.89 -2.86 -24.04
C GLY A 47 -21.43 -1.44 -23.84
N MET A 48 -20.82 -0.62 -22.99
CA MET A 48 -21.30 0.74 -22.74
C MET A 48 -20.59 1.75 -23.64
N ASN A 49 -21.37 2.70 -24.18
CA ASN A 49 -20.84 3.79 -25.02
C ASN A 49 -20.49 5.00 -24.16
N ALA A 50 -19.44 4.88 -23.36
CA ALA A 50 -18.91 5.96 -22.53
C ALA A 50 -17.39 6.13 -22.75
N SER A 51 -16.86 7.25 -22.27
CA SER A 51 -15.45 7.60 -22.50
C SER A 51 -14.51 6.70 -21.72
N GLN A 52 -13.52 6.17 -22.42
CA GLN A 52 -12.39 5.49 -21.78
C GLN A 52 -11.57 6.46 -20.93
N LYS A 53 -11.17 6.06 -19.74
CA LYS A 53 -10.44 6.86 -18.76
C LYS A 53 -8.99 6.40 -18.58
N LEU A 54 -8.74 5.10 -18.69
CA LEU A 54 -7.43 4.50 -18.50
C LEU A 54 -6.85 4.01 -19.82
N PHE A 55 -5.52 4.13 -19.95
CA PHE A 55 -4.75 3.68 -21.10
C PHE A 55 -3.48 3.01 -20.62
N ASN A 56 -3.37 1.69 -20.84
CA ASN A 56 -2.28 0.85 -20.39
C ASN A 56 -1.96 0.99 -18.87
N PRO A 57 -2.94 0.95 -17.95
CA PRO A 57 -2.73 1.22 -16.54
C PRO A 57 -1.86 0.17 -15.85
N HIS A 58 -1.09 0.62 -14.85
CA HIS A 58 -0.36 -0.25 -13.93
C HIS A 58 -0.43 0.28 -12.49
N GLY A 59 0.10 -0.51 -11.56
CA GLY A 59 0.38 -0.08 -10.20
C GLY A 59 -0.84 0.40 -9.43
N VAL A 60 -2.02 -0.18 -9.69
CA VAL A 60 -3.23 0.16 -8.94
C VAL A 60 -3.11 -0.26 -7.48
N ASN A 61 -3.49 0.64 -6.58
CA ASN A 61 -3.54 0.35 -5.14
C ASN A 61 -4.58 1.24 -4.45
N TRP A 62 -5.06 0.80 -3.29
CA TRP A 62 -5.76 1.68 -2.36
C TRP A 62 -4.76 2.59 -1.66
N ILE A 63 -5.19 3.80 -1.39
CA ILE A 63 -4.48 4.68 -0.46
C ILE A 63 -4.66 4.10 0.94
N GLU A 64 -3.54 3.80 1.58
CA GLU A 64 -3.51 3.15 2.89
C GLU A 64 -4.07 4.04 3.99
N SER A 65 -4.49 3.41 5.09
CA SER A 65 -4.89 4.11 6.32
C SER A 65 -3.79 5.06 6.80
N ASN A 66 -4.21 6.13 7.45
CA ASN A 66 -3.34 7.23 7.91
C ASN A 66 -2.66 8.06 6.80
N SER A 67 -3.08 7.90 5.55
CA SER A 67 -2.63 8.74 4.44
C SER A 67 -3.79 9.59 3.90
N PRO A 68 -3.55 10.84 3.48
CA PRO A 68 -4.59 11.66 2.87
C PRO A 68 -5.20 11.00 1.64
N GLY A 69 -6.52 10.87 1.63
CA GLY A 69 -7.27 10.15 0.60
C GLY A 69 -7.43 8.65 0.92
N GLU A 70 -7.26 8.23 2.18
CA GLU A 70 -7.50 6.85 2.62
C GLU A 70 -8.75 6.24 1.99
N GLY A 71 -8.62 5.01 1.46
CA GLY A 71 -9.69 4.30 0.78
C GLY A 71 -9.93 4.71 -0.68
N ASN A 72 -9.35 5.80 -1.16
CA ASN A 72 -9.33 6.13 -2.58
C ASN A 72 -8.37 5.21 -3.33
N ILE A 73 -8.48 5.18 -4.65
CA ILE A 73 -7.66 4.34 -5.51
C ILE A 73 -6.67 5.21 -6.29
N LEU A 74 -5.38 4.86 -6.23
CA LEU A 74 -4.34 5.39 -7.09
C LEU A 74 -4.07 4.44 -8.25
N VAL A 75 -3.88 5.00 -9.45
CA VAL A 75 -3.51 4.28 -10.66
C VAL A 75 -2.42 5.03 -11.41
N PHE A 76 -1.39 4.33 -11.84
CA PHE A 76 -0.43 4.86 -12.82
C PHE A 76 -1.00 4.61 -14.22
N ASN A 77 -1.42 5.67 -14.91
CA ASN A 77 -1.98 5.64 -16.25
C ASN A 77 -0.86 5.91 -17.26
N ASN A 78 -0.35 4.85 -17.89
CA ASN A 78 0.89 4.91 -18.66
C ASN A 78 0.80 5.76 -19.91
N ASP A 79 -0.33 5.70 -20.62
CA ASP A 79 -0.59 6.50 -21.82
C ASP A 79 -1.78 7.44 -21.55
N PHE A 80 -1.55 8.47 -20.75
CA PHE A 80 -2.58 9.43 -20.37
C PHE A 80 -2.89 10.37 -21.55
N PHE A 81 -4.08 10.19 -22.15
CA PHE A 81 -4.48 10.81 -23.42
C PHE A 81 -3.52 10.48 -24.59
N ALA A 82 -3.74 11.12 -25.73
CA ALA A 82 -2.99 10.87 -26.97
C ALA A 82 -1.56 11.43 -26.97
N ASP A 83 -1.11 12.06 -25.89
CA ASP A 83 0.12 12.87 -25.85
C ASP A 83 1.38 12.11 -25.50
N SER A 84 1.32 10.77 -25.39
CA SER A 84 2.46 9.93 -25.00
C SER A 84 3.11 10.38 -23.67
N LEU A 85 2.31 10.86 -22.74
CA LEU A 85 2.72 11.19 -21.38
C LEU A 85 2.02 10.25 -20.40
N SER A 86 2.68 9.99 -19.30
CA SER A 86 2.09 9.23 -18.19
C SER A 86 1.49 10.19 -17.17
N ALA A 87 0.52 9.69 -16.42
CA ALA A 87 -0.04 10.40 -15.27
C ALA A 87 -0.30 9.44 -14.10
N VAL A 88 -0.33 10.00 -12.91
CA VAL A 88 -0.90 9.34 -11.73
C VAL A 88 -2.29 9.92 -11.52
N VAL A 89 -3.28 9.06 -11.42
CA VAL A 89 -4.66 9.46 -11.20
C VAL A 89 -5.18 8.88 -9.88
N GLU A 90 -5.96 9.67 -9.18
CA GLU A 90 -6.69 9.26 -7.99
C GLU A 90 -8.18 9.29 -8.28
N ILE A 91 -8.89 8.26 -7.88
CA ILE A 91 -10.35 8.19 -7.99
C ILE A 91 -10.99 7.83 -6.65
N ILE A 92 -12.21 8.31 -6.47
CA ILE A 92 -13.10 7.93 -5.38
C ILE A 92 -14.18 7.03 -5.99
N PRO A 93 -14.12 5.71 -5.81
CA PRO A 93 -15.17 4.83 -6.33
C PRO A 93 -16.50 5.16 -5.63
N PRO A 94 -17.59 5.35 -6.38
CA PRO A 94 -18.87 5.59 -5.76
C PRO A 94 -19.40 4.33 -5.10
N ILE A 95 -19.68 4.41 -3.81
CA ILE A 95 -20.26 3.34 -3.00
C ILE A 95 -21.55 3.82 -2.33
N ASN A 96 -22.46 2.89 -2.02
CA ASN A 96 -23.66 3.16 -1.24
C ASN A 96 -23.37 3.05 0.28
N ASP A 97 -24.38 3.31 1.10
CA ASP A 97 -24.28 3.23 2.56
C ASP A 97 -24.00 1.80 3.07
N PHE A 98 -24.16 0.78 2.25
CA PHE A 98 -23.88 -0.62 2.57
C PHE A 98 -22.49 -1.07 2.12
N GLY A 99 -21.73 -0.20 1.43
CA GLY A 99 -20.40 -0.50 0.91
C GLY A 99 -20.39 -1.11 -0.49
N ASP A 100 -21.53 -1.22 -1.18
CA ASP A 100 -21.58 -1.73 -2.55
C ASP A 100 -21.16 -0.66 -3.55
N TYR A 101 -20.41 -1.04 -4.56
CA TYR A 101 -20.05 -0.15 -5.67
C TYR A 101 -21.24 0.16 -6.55
N LEU A 102 -21.48 1.43 -6.80
CA LEU A 102 -22.61 1.88 -7.60
C LEU A 102 -22.37 1.60 -9.09
N PHE A 103 -23.40 1.08 -9.73
CA PHE A 103 -23.46 0.88 -11.16
C PHE A 103 -24.75 1.54 -11.72
N ASP A 104 -24.57 2.55 -12.56
CA ASP A 104 -25.66 3.20 -13.32
C ASP A 104 -25.25 3.24 -14.79
N ASN A 105 -25.56 2.16 -15.53
CA ASN A 105 -25.09 1.89 -16.88
C ASN A 105 -23.57 1.82 -17.03
N THR A 106 -22.81 2.56 -16.24
CA THR A 106 -21.35 2.50 -16.13
C THR A 106 -20.92 2.53 -14.66
N TYR A 107 -19.73 2.04 -14.38
CA TYR A 107 -19.10 2.27 -13.10
C TYR A 107 -18.47 3.67 -13.08
N GLY A 108 -18.82 4.47 -12.08
CA GLY A 108 -18.20 5.76 -11.81
C GLY A 108 -16.79 5.63 -11.18
N PRO A 109 -16.09 6.74 -10.94
CA PRO A 109 -16.52 8.11 -11.20
C PRO A 109 -16.31 8.55 -12.66
N GLU A 110 -17.04 9.58 -13.07
CA GLU A 110 -16.86 10.20 -14.39
C GLU A 110 -15.60 11.06 -14.48
N THR A 111 -15.12 11.58 -13.35
CA THR A 111 -13.95 12.46 -13.27
C THR A 111 -12.94 11.93 -12.28
N PHE A 112 -11.68 12.24 -12.51
CA PHE A 112 -10.62 11.98 -11.53
C PHE A 112 -10.79 12.91 -10.33
N HIS A 113 -10.51 12.40 -9.14
CA HIS A 113 -10.42 13.22 -7.93
C HIS A 113 -9.16 14.09 -7.94
N TRP A 114 -8.04 13.50 -8.34
CA TRP A 114 -6.77 14.18 -8.49
C TRP A 114 -5.98 13.59 -9.66
N VAL A 115 -5.18 14.43 -10.30
CA VAL A 115 -4.30 14.05 -11.41
C VAL A 115 -2.94 14.71 -11.22
N TYR A 116 -1.90 13.95 -11.29
CA TYR A 116 -0.55 14.45 -11.49
C TYR A 116 -0.06 14.07 -12.87
N GLN A 117 0.21 15.05 -13.68
CA GLN A 117 0.84 14.92 -15.00
C GLN A 117 1.99 15.90 -15.08
N SER A 118 3.12 15.45 -15.59
CA SER A 118 4.31 16.26 -15.85
C SER A 118 5.03 15.70 -17.07
N ASN A 119 6.19 16.22 -17.37
CA ASN A 119 6.94 15.80 -18.56
C ASN A 119 7.71 14.48 -18.28
N PHE A 120 6.97 13.37 -18.06
CA PHE A 120 7.51 12.01 -17.92
C PHE A 120 6.66 11.00 -18.69
N TYR A 121 7.30 9.93 -19.14
CA TYR A 121 6.62 8.85 -19.85
C TYR A 121 7.21 7.50 -19.51
N SER A 122 6.37 6.57 -19.08
CA SER A 122 6.70 5.17 -18.91
C SER A 122 5.62 4.28 -19.49
N GLY A 123 5.83 3.73 -20.66
CA GLY A 123 4.86 2.91 -21.39
C GLY A 123 4.65 1.50 -20.82
N HIS A 124 5.28 1.15 -19.71
CA HIS A 124 5.13 -0.15 -19.05
C HIS A 124 5.45 -0.07 -17.56
N GLN A 125 4.89 -1.01 -16.78
CA GLN A 125 5.09 -1.08 -15.34
C GLN A 125 4.82 0.28 -14.66
N SER A 126 5.61 0.65 -13.65
CA SER A 126 5.45 1.89 -12.90
C SER A 126 4.34 1.81 -11.83
N GLY A 127 4.29 2.80 -10.96
CA GLY A 127 3.28 2.87 -9.91
C GLY A 127 3.42 4.13 -9.07
N ALA A 128 2.44 4.37 -8.22
CA ALA A 128 2.44 5.49 -7.32
C ALA A 128 1.82 5.11 -5.97
N TYR A 129 2.33 5.70 -4.89
CA TYR A 129 1.87 5.44 -3.53
C TYR A 129 1.73 6.75 -2.77
N ARG A 130 0.57 6.97 -2.14
CA ARG A 130 0.35 8.09 -1.24
C ARG A 130 1.05 7.82 0.08
N LEU A 131 1.77 8.80 0.58
CA LEU A 131 2.50 8.72 1.84
C LEU A 131 1.72 9.40 2.98
N PRO A 132 1.96 9.03 4.24
CA PRO A 132 1.27 9.63 5.39
C PRO A 132 1.43 11.16 5.51
N ASN A 133 2.53 11.72 5.00
CA ASN A 133 2.75 13.18 4.95
C ASN A 133 2.00 13.88 3.80
N GLY A 134 1.20 13.15 3.04
CA GLY A 134 0.44 13.66 1.88
C GLY A 134 1.22 13.70 0.56
N ASN A 135 2.52 13.46 0.58
CA ASN A 135 3.30 13.35 -0.65
C ASN A 135 2.92 12.08 -1.42
N THR A 136 3.26 12.03 -2.69
CA THR A 136 3.08 10.83 -3.53
C THR A 136 4.44 10.39 -4.06
N LEU A 137 4.82 9.15 -3.74
CA LEU A 137 5.99 8.50 -4.30
C LEU A 137 5.63 7.90 -5.65
N ILE A 138 6.37 8.24 -6.69
CA ILE A 138 6.11 7.81 -8.07
C ILE A 138 7.34 7.08 -8.60
N THR A 139 7.12 5.93 -9.23
CA THR A 139 8.13 5.16 -9.96
C THR A 139 7.84 5.26 -11.45
N SER A 140 8.77 5.84 -12.22
CA SER A 140 8.76 5.85 -13.68
C SER A 140 9.81 4.85 -14.19
N THR A 141 9.37 3.65 -14.55
CA THR A 141 10.26 2.53 -14.89
C THR A 141 11.15 2.84 -16.08
N ARG A 142 10.57 3.38 -17.16
CA ARG A 142 11.30 3.69 -18.40
C ARG A 142 12.34 4.78 -18.20
N ASP A 143 12.00 5.81 -17.44
CA ASP A 143 12.90 6.94 -17.15
C ASP A 143 13.91 6.59 -16.05
N ARG A 144 13.77 5.42 -15.43
CA ARG A 144 14.61 4.94 -14.32
C ARG A 144 14.56 5.89 -13.11
N ASN A 145 13.46 6.63 -12.97
CA ASN A 145 13.27 7.62 -11.93
C ASN A 145 12.31 7.11 -10.85
N ILE A 146 12.68 7.36 -9.61
CA ILE A 146 11.79 7.31 -8.46
C ILE A 146 11.77 8.72 -7.90
N PHE A 147 10.61 9.31 -7.78
CA PHE A 147 10.50 10.68 -7.29
C PHE A 147 9.28 10.87 -6.39
N GLU A 148 9.37 11.84 -5.51
CA GLU A 148 8.32 12.19 -4.58
C GLU A 148 7.82 13.60 -4.88
N ILE A 149 6.51 13.75 -4.95
CA ILE A 149 5.87 15.05 -5.14
C ILE A 149 5.05 15.43 -3.91
N THR A 150 5.00 16.72 -3.64
CA THR A 150 4.17 17.30 -2.59
C THR A 150 2.69 17.35 -3.02
N PRO A 151 1.74 17.59 -2.09
CA PRO A 151 0.34 17.85 -2.45
C PRO A 151 0.15 19.04 -3.40
N SER A 152 1.09 19.96 -3.47
CA SER A 152 1.10 21.09 -4.42
C SER A 152 1.77 20.75 -5.76
N ASN A 153 2.03 19.46 -6.03
CA ASN A 153 2.65 18.97 -7.27
C ASN A 153 4.12 19.42 -7.49
N SER A 154 4.81 19.85 -6.42
CA SER A 154 6.23 20.20 -6.49
C SER A 154 7.08 18.97 -6.20
N ILE A 155 8.22 18.81 -6.89
CA ILE A 155 9.15 17.71 -6.61
C ILE A 155 9.81 17.97 -5.25
N ALA A 156 9.62 17.01 -4.34
CA ALA A 156 10.27 17.02 -3.02
C ALA A 156 11.60 16.25 -3.04
N TRP A 157 11.69 15.22 -3.88
CA TRP A 157 12.86 14.34 -3.95
C TRP A 157 12.87 13.59 -5.28
N VAL A 158 14.06 13.25 -5.78
CA VAL A 158 14.23 12.43 -6.99
C VAL A 158 15.46 11.55 -6.88
N TYR A 159 15.34 10.32 -7.35
CA TYR A 159 16.42 9.37 -7.55
C TYR A 159 16.37 8.83 -8.98
N THR A 160 17.52 8.84 -9.66
CA THR A 160 17.68 8.22 -10.98
C THR A 160 18.60 7.01 -10.86
N GLY A 161 18.04 5.83 -11.11
CA GLY A 161 18.77 4.57 -11.02
C GLY A 161 19.51 4.19 -12.29
N PRO A 162 20.44 3.22 -12.22
CA PRO A 162 21.09 2.66 -13.40
C PRO A 162 20.16 1.81 -14.25
N LEU A 163 19.14 1.21 -13.62
CA LEU A 163 18.14 0.33 -14.24
C LEU A 163 16.72 0.78 -13.88
N GLY A 164 15.75 0.42 -14.72
CA GLY A 164 14.34 0.65 -14.44
C GLY A 164 13.85 -0.24 -13.28
N THR A 165 13.11 0.35 -12.37
CA THR A 165 12.46 -0.33 -11.23
C THR A 165 10.97 -0.36 -11.46
N ALA A 166 10.35 -1.53 -11.33
CA ALA A 166 8.92 -1.68 -11.58
C ALA A 166 8.07 -0.97 -10.52
N ARG A 167 8.54 -0.96 -9.27
CA ARG A 167 7.86 -0.39 -8.11
C ARG A 167 8.87 -0.01 -7.03
N ALA A 168 8.65 1.13 -6.38
CA ALA A 168 9.33 1.52 -5.17
C ALA A 168 8.31 1.74 -4.04
N LEU A 169 8.69 1.37 -2.83
CA LEU A 169 7.94 1.62 -1.60
C LEU A 169 8.84 2.41 -0.64
N LYS A 170 8.25 3.23 0.18
CA LYS A 170 8.94 4.00 1.21
C LYS A 170 8.47 3.52 2.58
N TYR A 171 9.42 3.15 3.40
CA TYR A 171 9.20 2.69 4.75
C TYR A 171 9.73 3.72 5.75
N PRO A 172 9.15 3.83 6.95
CA PRO A 172 9.72 4.64 8.01
C PRO A 172 11.11 4.11 8.41
N PHE A 173 11.93 4.97 9.00
CA PHE A 173 13.30 4.63 9.40
C PHE A 173 13.34 3.42 10.36
N ASN A 174 12.35 3.31 11.21
CA ASN A 174 12.22 2.25 12.22
C ASN A 174 11.46 1.00 11.71
N TYR A 175 11.10 0.93 10.42
CA TYR A 175 10.31 -0.18 9.86
C TYR A 175 10.86 -1.59 10.16
N LEU A 176 12.19 -1.72 10.19
CA LEU A 176 12.85 -2.99 10.52
C LEU A 176 13.12 -3.16 12.04
N THR A 177 12.90 -2.13 12.82
CA THR A 177 13.12 -2.13 14.27
C THR A 177 11.82 -2.16 15.07
N ASP A 178 10.70 -1.69 14.50
CA ASP A 178 9.38 -1.70 15.15
C ASP A 178 8.78 -3.11 15.36
N ASN A 179 9.37 -4.14 14.75
CA ASN A 179 9.03 -5.53 15.03
C ASN A 179 9.86 -6.14 16.17
N LEU A 180 10.83 -5.42 16.69
CA LEU A 180 11.48 -5.78 17.92
C LEU A 180 10.68 -5.17 19.06
N LEU A 181 9.73 -5.91 19.60
CA LEU A 181 9.08 -5.55 20.85
C LEU A 181 10.18 -5.31 21.88
N THR A 182 10.27 -4.09 22.41
CA THR A 182 11.25 -3.78 23.46
C THR A 182 11.04 -4.76 24.60
N GLY A 183 12.04 -5.61 24.85
CA GLY A 183 11.94 -6.67 25.85
C GLY A 183 11.58 -8.06 25.30
N ASP A 184 11.30 -8.22 23.99
CA ASP A 184 11.19 -9.51 23.32
C ASP A 184 12.60 -10.05 23.03
N PHE A 185 13.15 -10.75 23.99
CA PHE A 185 14.54 -11.22 23.96
C PHE A 185 14.72 -12.56 23.23
N ASN A 186 13.62 -13.27 22.98
CA ASN A 186 13.65 -14.49 22.16
C ASN A 186 13.26 -14.25 20.68
N ASN A 187 12.82 -13.05 20.35
CA ASN A 187 12.37 -12.63 19.01
C ASN A 187 11.20 -13.49 18.48
N ASP A 188 10.28 -13.91 19.36
CA ASP A 188 9.08 -14.65 18.95
C ASP A 188 7.88 -13.74 18.68
N SER A 189 8.07 -12.43 18.77
CA SER A 189 7.05 -11.37 18.62
C SER A 189 5.97 -11.37 19.71
N LEU A 190 6.23 -12.01 20.84
CA LEU A 190 5.37 -12.03 22.01
C LEU A 190 6.14 -11.56 23.24
N LEU A 191 5.66 -10.54 23.91
CA LEU A 191 6.21 -10.11 25.19
C LEU A 191 5.59 -10.95 26.32
N ASN A 192 6.39 -11.84 26.91
CA ASN A 192 5.88 -12.81 27.89
C ASN A 192 6.94 -13.24 28.93
N VAL A 193 6.59 -14.19 29.80
CA VAL A 193 7.46 -14.67 30.87
C VAL A 193 8.77 -15.29 30.34
N LEU A 194 8.81 -15.77 29.11
CA LEU A 194 10.04 -16.36 28.56
C LEU A 194 11.14 -15.30 28.38
N ASP A 195 10.75 -14.07 28.03
CA ASP A 195 11.67 -12.95 27.92
C ASP A 195 12.25 -12.56 29.29
N VAL A 196 11.41 -12.61 30.32
CA VAL A 196 11.86 -12.38 31.70
C VAL A 196 12.90 -13.40 32.11
N VAL A 197 12.69 -14.68 31.76
CA VAL A 197 13.67 -15.77 32.05
C VAL A 197 14.99 -15.53 31.31
N ILE A 198 14.94 -15.07 30.06
CA ILE A 198 16.15 -14.75 29.28
C ILE A 198 16.90 -13.59 29.93
N LEU A 199 16.21 -12.53 30.31
CA LEU A 199 16.81 -11.37 30.97
C LEU A 199 17.45 -11.75 32.31
N ILE A 200 16.77 -12.55 33.13
CA ILE A 200 17.31 -13.06 34.39
C ILE A 200 18.59 -13.88 34.15
N ASN A 201 18.57 -14.80 33.20
CA ASN A 201 19.74 -15.59 32.85
C ASN A 201 20.92 -14.73 32.39
N ASN A 202 20.64 -13.71 31.56
CA ASN A 202 21.68 -12.77 31.12
C ASN A 202 22.34 -12.07 32.31
N ILE A 203 21.54 -11.54 33.24
CA ILE A 203 22.02 -10.85 34.43
C ILE A 203 22.84 -11.80 35.33
N LEU A 204 22.40 -13.05 35.55
CA LEU A 204 23.07 -14.04 36.40
C LEU A 204 24.40 -14.49 35.81
N TYR A 205 24.52 -14.59 34.49
CA TYR A 205 25.74 -15.04 33.83
C TYR A 205 26.68 -13.91 33.41
N ASN A 206 26.39 -12.65 33.82
CA ASN A 206 27.19 -11.45 33.52
C ASN A 206 27.47 -11.24 32.02
N ASN A 207 26.55 -11.58 31.16
CA ASN A 207 26.63 -11.23 29.76
C ASN A 207 26.23 -9.75 29.60
N SER A 208 27.23 -8.86 29.60
CA SER A 208 27.03 -7.40 29.50
C SER A 208 26.69 -6.97 28.06
N GLU A 209 25.65 -7.52 27.45
CA GLU A 209 25.14 -7.02 26.20
C GLU A 209 24.16 -5.86 26.45
N GLN A 210 24.40 -4.75 25.83
CA GLN A 210 23.61 -3.51 25.92
C GLN A 210 22.14 -3.68 25.51
N THR A 211 21.80 -4.80 24.83
CA THR A 211 20.46 -5.16 24.38
C THR A 211 19.47 -5.47 25.50
N TYR A 212 19.95 -5.71 26.73
CA TYR A 212 19.15 -6.08 27.89
C TYR A 212 18.93 -4.92 28.87
N ASP A 213 19.41 -3.73 28.54
CA ASP A 213 19.25 -2.51 29.31
C ASP A 213 18.00 -1.74 28.84
N LEU A 214 16.89 -1.94 29.53
CA LEU A 214 15.59 -1.35 29.17
C LEU A 214 15.42 0.09 29.65
N ASN A 215 16.17 0.54 30.65
CA ASN A 215 16.12 1.88 31.16
C ASN A 215 17.23 2.80 30.58
N ASN A 216 18.14 2.25 29.77
CA ASN A 216 19.28 2.93 29.17
C ASN A 216 20.26 3.56 30.20
N ASP A 217 20.43 2.93 31.35
CA ASP A 217 21.41 3.36 32.37
C ASP A 217 22.80 2.71 32.19
N GLN A 218 22.95 1.91 31.13
CA GLN A 218 24.15 1.14 30.75
C GLN A 218 24.45 -0.07 31.65
N ILE A 219 23.48 -0.50 32.45
CA ILE A 219 23.63 -1.66 33.36
C ILE A 219 22.41 -2.53 33.28
N SER A 220 22.56 -3.74 32.73
CA SER A 220 21.48 -4.75 32.80
C SER A 220 21.38 -5.32 34.23
N ASN A 221 20.30 -5.03 34.93
CA ASN A 221 20.12 -5.39 36.34
C ASN A 221 18.63 -5.68 36.67
N VAL A 222 18.32 -5.83 37.96
CA VAL A 222 16.98 -6.16 38.45
C VAL A 222 15.95 -5.08 38.10
N ILE A 223 16.35 -3.83 37.82
CA ILE A 223 15.43 -2.75 37.44
C ILE A 223 14.87 -3.05 36.05
N ASP A 224 15.66 -3.58 35.14
CA ASP A 224 15.22 -3.96 33.79
C ASP A 224 14.22 -5.11 33.85
N ILE A 225 14.41 -6.07 34.79
CA ILE A 225 13.43 -7.12 35.03
C ILE A 225 12.09 -6.53 35.47
N VAL A 226 12.11 -5.56 36.38
CA VAL A 226 10.88 -4.90 36.85
C VAL A 226 10.20 -4.13 35.72
N ILE A 227 10.97 -3.45 34.86
CA ILE A 227 10.43 -2.77 33.68
C ILE A 227 9.79 -3.77 32.75
N LEU A 228 10.47 -4.87 32.41
CA LEU A 228 9.95 -5.90 31.53
C LEU A 228 8.65 -6.52 32.05
N VAL A 229 8.60 -6.83 33.34
CA VAL A 229 7.38 -7.38 33.98
C VAL A 229 6.22 -6.38 33.88
N ASN A 230 6.47 -5.09 34.06
CA ASN A 230 5.45 -4.05 33.91
C ASN A 230 4.98 -3.84 32.45
N LEU A 231 5.78 -4.20 31.47
CA LEU A 231 5.39 -4.20 30.05
C LEU A 231 4.49 -5.39 29.67
N ILE A 232 4.60 -6.48 30.44
CA ILE A 232 3.84 -7.73 30.22
C ILE A 232 2.45 -7.68 30.90
N LEU A 233 2.30 -6.95 32.01
CA LEU A 233 1.07 -6.86 32.82
C LEU A 233 0.11 -5.80 32.26
#